data_c27fe76cde6494a31114fe09c355b385
#
_entry.id   c27fe76cde6494a31114fe09c355b385
#
_cell.length_a   1.000
_cell.length_b   1.000
_cell.length_c   1.000
_cell.angle_alpha   90.00
_cell.angle_beta   90.00
_cell.angle_gamma   90.00
#
_symmetry.space_group_name_H-M   'P 1'
#
loop_
_entity.id
_entity.type
_entity.pdbx_description
1 polymer ?
#
loop_
_entity_poly.entity_id
_entity_poly.type
_entity_poly.pdbx_seq_one_letter_code
_entity_poly.pdbx_strand_id
1 'polypeptide(L)'
;MIATRQGVTSTTVLVLAGIAIAAMAGALTGLILFVVDDRALRDITFWSLGSLGGATPAKVYATLPFVAFICLTIPFVARGLDALVLGDAAAFHMGISVQRLKRICIIAVAASCGASVAAAGSIGFVGIVVPHLLRLVIGSSHRFLLPCSALGGAALLLLADSFARTVVAPSELPIGVVTALIGAPIFLFLILGKVSGATLRNS
;
A
#
# COMPACT_ATOMS: atom_id res chain seq x y z
N MET A 1 5.38 -15.95 9.76
CA MET A 1 5.06 -17.22 10.45
C MET A 1 3.89 -17.09 11.43
N ILE A 2 3.64 -15.94 12.05
CA ILE A 2 2.58 -15.70 13.06
C ILE A 2 1.16 -15.95 12.49
N ALA A 3 0.90 -15.64 11.22
CA ALA A 3 -0.41 -15.79 10.58
C ALA A 3 -0.64 -17.15 9.89
N THR A 4 0.32 -18.07 9.97
CA THR A 4 0.24 -19.40 9.34
C THR A 4 0.24 -20.47 10.42
N ARG A 5 -0.91 -21.06 10.69
CA ARG A 5 -1.07 -22.18 11.61
C ARG A 5 -1.37 -23.45 10.80
N GLN A 6 -0.62 -24.53 11.01
CA GLN A 6 -0.75 -25.79 10.24
C GLN A 6 -0.70 -25.63 8.71
N GLY A 7 0.12 -24.68 8.20
CA GLY A 7 0.25 -24.48 6.76
C GLY A 7 -0.85 -23.61 6.11
N VAL A 8 -1.88 -23.18 6.86
CA VAL A 8 -2.99 -22.35 6.38
C VAL A 8 -2.81 -20.91 6.84
N THR A 9 -2.74 -19.98 5.89
CA THR A 9 -2.66 -18.54 6.17
C THR A 9 -4.06 -17.96 6.25
N SER A 10 -4.49 -17.56 7.45
CA SER A 10 -5.76 -16.86 7.66
C SER A 10 -5.58 -15.36 7.40
N THR A 11 -6.41 -14.79 6.54
CA THR A 11 -6.40 -13.35 6.23
C THR A 11 -6.69 -12.50 7.47
N THR A 12 -7.63 -12.93 8.31
CA THR A 12 -7.97 -12.23 9.57
C THR A 12 -6.79 -12.20 10.53
N VAL A 13 -6.11 -13.33 10.72
CA VAL A 13 -4.92 -13.41 11.60
C VAL A 13 -3.78 -12.57 11.02
N LEU A 14 -3.64 -12.52 9.69
CA LEU A 14 -2.63 -11.69 9.03
C LEU A 14 -2.87 -10.19 9.31
N VAL A 15 -4.11 -9.72 9.20
CA VAL A 15 -4.47 -8.32 9.49
C VAL A 15 -4.22 -7.98 10.96
N LEU A 16 -4.66 -8.83 11.89
CA LEU A 16 -4.44 -8.64 13.33
C LEU A 16 -2.96 -8.63 13.70
N ALA A 17 -2.18 -9.55 13.12
CA ALA A 17 -0.72 -9.58 13.30
C ALA A 17 -0.06 -8.31 12.74
N GLY A 18 -0.53 -7.81 11.59
CA GLY A 18 -0.07 -6.56 11.01
C GLY A 18 -0.32 -5.36 11.91
N ILE A 19 -1.53 -5.26 12.50
CA ILE A 19 -1.88 -4.21 13.47
C ILE A 19 -0.97 -4.28 14.71
N ALA A 20 -0.75 -5.49 15.25
CA ALA A 20 0.09 -5.66 16.43
C ALA A 20 1.56 -5.28 16.16
N ILE A 21 2.11 -5.68 14.99
CA ILE A 21 3.47 -5.32 14.58
C ILE A 21 3.59 -3.80 14.35
N ALA A 22 2.60 -3.19 13.72
CA ALA A 22 2.57 -1.75 13.50
C ALA A 22 2.53 -0.97 14.84
N ALA A 23 1.73 -1.42 15.80
CA ALA A 23 1.67 -0.83 17.14
C ALA A 23 3.03 -0.95 17.87
N MET A 24 3.68 -2.11 17.75
CA MET A 24 5.00 -2.34 18.35
C MET A 24 6.08 -1.46 17.69
N ALA A 25 6.08 -1.36 16.36
CA ALA A 25 6.97 -0.46 15.64
C ALA A 25 6.73 1.01 16.02
N GLY A 26 5.46 1.44 16.15
CA GLY A 26 5.10 2.77 16.61
C GLY A 26 5.58 3.06 18.03
N ALA A 27 5.46 2.10 18.96
CA ALA A 27 5.99 2.24 20.31
C ALA A 27 7.51 2.39 20.33
N LEU A 28 8.24 1.60 19.54
CA LEU A 28 9.70 1.73 19.40
C LEU A 28 10.10 3.08 18.81
N THR A 29 9.38 3.54 17.77
CA THR A 29 9.59 4.88 17.21
C THR A 29 9.33 5.96 18.26
N GLY A 30 8.26 5.84 19.04
CA GLY A 30 7.98 6.77 20.16
C GLY A 30 9.08 6.81 21.22
N LEU A 31 9.67 5.66 21.57
CA LEU A 31 10.81 5.62 22.49
C LEU A 31 12.04 6.33 21.91
N ILE A 32 12.30 6.16 20.63
CA ILE A 32 13.41 6.85 19.95
C ILE A 32 13.15 8.37 19.99
N LEU A 33 11.95 8.80 19.62
CA LEU A 33 11.56 10.23 19.63
C LEU A 33 11.67 10.87 21.02
N PHE A 34 11.51 10.09 22.08
CA PHE A 34 11.64 10.58 23.45
C PHE A 34 13.09 10.87 23.87
N VAL A 35 14.07 10.20 23.25
CA VAL A 35 15.49 10.28 23.65
C VAL A 35 16.32 11.17 22.73
N VAL A 36 15.86 11.42 21.49
CA VAL A 36 16.60 12.21 20.51
C VAL A 36 16.50 13.72 20.78
N ASP A 37 17.47 14.48 20.25
CA ASP A 37 17.48 15.93 20.27
C ASP A 37 16.40 16.54 19.34
N ASP A 38 16.12 17.83 19.51
CA ASP A 38 15.07 18.55 18.76
C ASP A 38 15.28 18.54 17.25
N ARG A 39 16.53 18.45 16.78
CA ARG A 39 16.83 18.40 15.35
C ARG A 39 16.42 17.05 14.78
N ALA A 40 16.87 15.95 15.40
CA ALA A 40 16.49 14.60 14.98
C ALA A 40 14.99 14.34 15.12
N LEU A 41 14.36 14.91 16.16
CA LEU A 41 12.90 14.87 16.34
C LEU A 41 12.19 15.48 15.13
N ARG A 42 12.61 16.65 14.67
CA ARG A 42 12.05 17.29 13.47
C ARG A 42 12.28 16.44 12.23
N ASP A 43 13.50 15.98 12.00
CA ASP A 43 13.85 15.19 10.81
C ASP A 43 13.02 13.90 10.72
N ILE A 44 12.86 13.17 11.83
CA ILE A 44 12.05 11.95 11.88
C ILE A 44 10.55 12.27 11.68
N THR A 45 10.07 13.37 12.26
CA THR A 45 8.67 13.79 12.12
C THR A 45 8.35 14.13 10.67
N PHE A 46 9.18 14.94 10.01
CA PHE A 46 9.00 15.27 8.59
C PHE A 46 9.14 14.04 7.69
N TRP A 47 10.11 13.16 7.98
CA TRP A 47 10.25 11.91 7.25
C TRP A 47 9.00 11.02 7.40
N SER A 48 8.41 10.94 8.60
CA SER A 48 7.20 10.14 8.84
C SER A 48 5.96 10.62 8.10
N LEU A 49 5.92 11.91 7.72
CA LEU A 49 4.84 12.49 6.92
C LEU A 49 4.95 12.19 5.43
N GLY A 50 6.08 11.65 5.00
CA GLY A 50 6.34 11.26 3.60
C GLY A 50 6.66 12.44 2.68
N SER A 51 7.76 12.31 1.92
CA SER A 51 8.19 13.30 0.92
C SER A 51 9.00 12.64 -0.18
N LEU A 52 8.83 13.10 -1.41
CA LEU A 52 9.71 12.77 -2.55
C LEU A 52 10.84 13.79 -2.76
N GLY A 53 10.84 14.93 -2.02
CA GLY A 53 11.84 15.97 -2.12
C GLY A 53 13.26 15.50 -1.82
N GLY A 54 13.42 14.53 -0.95
CA GLY A 54 14.71 13.90 -0.62
C GLY A 54 15.13 12.75 -1.54
N ALA A 55 14.58 12.63 -2.75
CA ALA A 55 14.96 11.60 -3.71
C ALA A 55 16.40 11.82 -4.21
N THR A 56 17.24 10.80 -4.08
CA THR A 56 18.62 10.79 -4.59
C THR A 56 18.83 9.57 -5.48
N PRO A 57 19.78 9.60 -6.43
CA PRO A 57 20.09 8.42 -7.24
C PRO A 57 20.41 7.18 -6.39
N ALA A 58 21.11 7.36 -5.26
CA ALA A 58 21.42 6.26 -4.34
C ALA A 58 20.15 5.59 -3.79
N LYS A 59 19.16 6.39 -3.36
CA LYS A 59 17.86 5.85 -2.89
C LYS A 59 17.10 5.13 -4.01
N VAL A 60 17.14 5.66 -5.23
CA VAL A 60 16.51 5.03 -6.40
C VAL A 60 17.17 3.68 -6.68
N TYR A 61 18.50 3.61 -6.74
CA TYR A 61 19.20 2.34 -6.95
C TYR A 61 18.97 1.34 -5.82
N ALA A 62 18.84 1.79 -4.58
CA ALA A 62 18.55 0.91 -3.44
C ALA A 62 17.12 0.33 -3.49
N THR A 63 16.13 1.09 -3.98
CA THR A 63 14.73 0.64 -4.07
C THR A 63 14.44 -0.15 -5.37
N LEU A 64 15.22 0.07 -6.42
CA LEU A 64 15.02 -0.54 -7.73
C LEU A 64 14.86 -2.07 -7.70
N PRO A 65 15.68 -2.86 -6.98
CA PRO A 65 15.55 -4.31 -6.95
C PRO A 65 14.21 -4.77 -6.35
N PHE A 66 13.66 -4.05 -5.38
CA PHE A 66 12.37 -4.37 -4.77
C PHE A 66 11.21 -4.03 -5.72
N VAL A 67 11.31 -2.90 -6.43
CA VAL A 67 10.33 -2.53 -7.46
C VAL A 67 10.38 -3.52 -8.62
N ALA A 68 11.57 -3.90 -9.10
CA ALA A 68 11.72 -4.92 -10.13
C ALA A 68 11.16 -6.27 -9.67
N PHE A 69 11.40 -6.67 -8.43
CA PHE A 69 10.88 -7.91 -7.86
C PHE A 69 9.36 -7.96 -7.89
N ILE A 70 8.66 -6.88 -7.43
CA ILE A 70 7.19 -6.87 -7.47
C ILE A 70 6.67 -6.84 -8.91
N CYS A 71 7.28 -6.07 -9.81
CA CYS A 71 6.91 -6.04 -11.22
C CYS A 71 7.04 -7.40 -11.89
N LEU A 72 8.12 -8.13 -11.61
CA LEU A 72 8.34 -9.48 -12.12
C LEU A 72 7.36 -10.51 -11.56
N THR A 73 6.84 -10.30 -10.33
CA THR A 73 5.85 -11.22 -9.75
C THR A 73 4.44 -11.05 -10.34
N ILE A 74 4.10 -9.87 -10.88
CA ILE A 74 2.75 -9.58 -11.42
C ILE A 74 2.23 -10.64 -12.39
N PRO A 75 2.95 -11.04 -13.47
CA PRO A 75 2.42 -12.00 -14.44
C PRO A 75 2.18 -13.40 -13.83
N PHE A 76 2.93 -13.76 -12.79
CA PHE A 76 2.79 -15.06 -12.12
C PHE A 76 1.64 -15.11 -11.13
N VAL A 77 1.31 -13.97 -10.47
CA VAL A 77 0.27 -13.92 -9.43
C VAL A 77 -1.09 -13.49 -9.98
N ALA A 78 -1.15 -12.76 -11.10
CA ALA A 78 -2.38 -12.15 -11.60
C ALA A 78 -3.51 -13.16 -11.82
N ARG A 79 -3.23 -14.29 -12.52
CA ARG A 79 -4.23 -15.36 -12.73
C ARG A 79 -4.70 -16.00 -11.44
N GLY A 80 -3.77 -16.21 -10.50
CA GLY A 80 -4.08 -16.77 -9.19
C GLY A 80 -4.95 -15.84 -8.35
N LEU A 81 -4.71 -14.53 -8.42
CA LEU A 81 -5.52 -13.54 -7.75
C LEU A 81 -6.93 -13.45 -8.34
N ASP A 82 -7.08 -13.56 -9.67
CA ASP A 82 -8.39 -13.61 -10.31
C ASP A 82 -9.21 -14.82 -9.83
N ALA A 83 -8.58 -15.97 -9.70
CA ALA A 83 -9.23 -17.17 -9.15
C ALA A 83 -9.59 -17.03 -7.66
N LEU A 84 -8.76 -16.36 -6.86
CA LEU A 84 -9.03 -16.10 -5.44
C LEU A 84 -10.27 -15.21 -5.21
N VAL A 85 -10.68 -14.42 -6.18
CA VAL A 85 -11.94 -13.64 -6.10
C VAL A 85 -13.15 -14.55 -5.98
N LEU A 86 -13.07 -15.80 -6.53
CA LEU A 86 -14.12 -16.81 -6.43
C LEU A 86 -14.08 -17.61 -5.12
N GLY A 87 -13.09 -17.34 -4.29
CA GLY A 87 -12.84 -17.97 -3.01
C GLY A 87 -11.71 -19.02 -3.03
N ASP A 88 -11.17 -19.33 -1.84
CA ASP A 88 -10.02 -20.21 -1.68
C ASP A 88 -10.30 -21.64 -2.20
N ALA A 89 -11.51 -22.16 -1.97
CA ALA A 89 -11.92 -23.49 -2.41
C ALA A 89 -12.01 -23.58 -3.94
N ALA A 90 -12.64 -22.59 -4.58
CA ALA A 90 -12.75 -22.54 -6.04
C ALA A 90 -11.36 -22.43 -6.70
N ALA A 91 -10.49 -21.58 -6.17
CA ALA A 91 -9.11 -21.43 -6.65
C ALA A 91 -8.32 -22.74 -6.53
N PHE A 92 -8.50 -23.47 -5.42
CA PHE A 92 -7.87 -24.79 -5.22
C PHE A 92 -8.34 -25.82 -6.25
N HIS A 93 -9.65 -25.89 -6.54
CA HIS A 93 -10.20 -26.78 -7.56
C HIS A 93 -9.73 -26.43 -8.99
N MET A 94 -9.38 -25.17 -9.24
CA MET A 94 -8.74 -24.73 -10.49
C MET A 94 -7.22 -25.03 -10.55
N GLY A 95 -6.68 -25.79 -9.59
CA GLY A 95 -5.28 -26.20 -9.55
C GLY A 95 -4.32 -25.13 -9.02
N ILE A 96 -4.83 -24.06 -8.40
CA ILE A 96 -3.98 -23.01 -7.87
C ILE A 96 -3.52 -23.34 -6.45
N SER A 97 -2.23 -23.31 -6.21
CA SER A 97 -1.65 -23.47 -4.88
C SER A 97 -1.86 -22.18 -4.04
N VAL A 98 -3.07 -22.02 -3.48
CA VAL A 98 -3.54 -20.82 -2.76
C VAL A 98 -2.53 -20.33 -1.71
N GLN A 99 -1.97 -21.23 -0.90
CA GLN A 99 -1.04 -20.85 0.17
C GLN A 99 0.31 -20.34 -0.38
N ARG A 100 0.79 -20.93 -1.49
CA ARG A 100 2.00 -20.46 -2.16
C ARG A 100 1.77 -19.07 -2.76
N LEU A 101 0.64 -18.87 -3.42
CA LEU A 101 0.25 -17.58 -3.99
C LEU A 101 0.17 -16.49 -2.90
N LYS A 102 -0.56 -16.75 -1.80
CA LYS A 102 -0.65 -15.81 -0.67
C LYS A 102 0.73 -15.46 -0.11
N ARG A 103 1.60 -16.45 0.06
CA ARG A 103 2.96 -16.22 0.57
C ARG A 103 3.80 -15.35 -0.37
N ILE A 104 3.77 -15.61 -1.67
CA ILE A 104 4.48 -14.79 -2.67
C ILE A 104 3.98 -13.35 -2.62
N CYS A 105 2.68 -13.14 -2.64
CA CYS A 105 2.08 -11.80 -2.56
C CYS A 105 2.48 -11.06 -1.29
N ILE A 106 2.43 -11.72 -0.12
CA ILE A 106 2.81 -11.12 1.16
C ILE A 106 4.28 -10.67 1.14
N ILE A 107 5.19 -11.54 0.67
CA ILE A 107 6.62 -11.23 0.61
C ILE A 107 6.88 -10.08 -0.37
N ALA A 108 6.29 -10.14 -1.56
CA ALA A 108 6.48 -9.11 -2.59
C ALA A 108 5.97 -7.74 -2.11
N VAL A 109 4.77 -7.68 -1.53
CA VAL A 109 4.19 -6.44 -1.01
C VAL A 109 4.99 -5.93 0.19
N ALA A 110 5.33 -6.78 1.15
CA ALA A 110 6.08 -6.36 2.34
C ALA A 110 7.46 -5.80 1.98
N ALA A 111 8.19 -6.47 1.08
CA ALA A 111 9.51 -6.02 0.64
C ALA A 111 9.45 -4.69 -0.12
N SER A 112 8.52 -4.57 -1.08
CA SER A 112 8.39 -3.35 -1.90
C SER A 112 7.84 -2.18 -1.11
N CYS A 113 6.84 -2.40 -0.24
CA CYS A 113 6.28 -1.36 0.61
C CYS A 113 7.33 -0.88 1.64
N GLY A 114 8.05 -1.80 2.28
CA GLY A 114 9.12 -1.47 3.21
C GLY A 114 10.24 -0.65 2.57
N ALA A 115 10.70 -1.04 1.37
CA ALA A 115 11.71 -0.29 0.63
C ALA A 115 11.21 1.11 0.23
N SER A 116 9.95 1.23 -0.20
CA SER A 116 9.34 2.51 -0.56
C SER A 116 9.20 3.44 0.64
N VAL A 117 8.74 2.94 1.78
CA VAL A 117 8.63 3.71 3.02
C VAL A 117 10.01 4.14 3.55
N ALA A 118 11.01 3.27 3.49
CA ALA A 118 12.37 3.62 3.89
C ALA A 118 12.95 4.75 3.04
N ALA A 119 12.62 4.81 1.74
CA ALA A 119 13.12 5.83 0.83
C ALA A 119 12.37 7.18 0.91
N ALA A 120 11.03 7.13 1.00
CA ALA A 120 10.16 8.29 0.84
C ALA A 120 9.30 8.62 2.07
N GLY A 121 9.43 7.85 3.16
CA GLY A 121 8.55 7.98 4.31
C GLY A 121 7.17 7.36 4.08
N SER A 122 6.25 7.58 5.03
CA SER A 122 4.92 6.98 4.99
C SER A 122 3.96 7.80 4.12
N ILE A 123 3.54 7.24 2.99
CA ILE A 123 2.55 7.84 2.09
C ILE A 123 1.33 6.92 2.06
N GLY A 124 0.21 7.41 2.64
CA GLY A 124 -1.02 6.64 2.78
C GLY A 124 -1.98 6.78 1.60
N PHE A 125 -3.05 5.99 1.62
CA PHE A 125 -4.22 6.01 0.73
C PHE A 125 -4.00 5.65 -0.73
N VAL A 126 -2.84 5.91 -1.33
CA VAL A 126 -2.56 5.65 -2.76
C VAL A 126 -2.81 4.19 -3.13
N GLY A 127 -2.30 3.25 -2.32
CA GLY A 127 -2.46 1.81 -2.55
C GLY A 127 -3.90 1.29 -2.41
N ILE A 128 -4.82 2.06 -1.86
CA ILE A 128 -6.23 1.70 -1.71
C ILE A 128 -7.07 2.42 -2.75
N VAL A 129 -6.90 3.74 -2.86
CA VAL A 129 -7.73 4.61 -3.71
C VAL A 129 -7.50 4.33 -5.19
N VAL A 130 -6.23 4.26 -5.62
CA VAL A 130 -5.90 4.09 -7.05
C VAL A 130 -6.42 2.76 -7.61
N PRO A 131 -6.15 1.58 -7.01
CA PRO A 131 -6.69 0.32 -7.52
C PRO A 131 -8.21 0.28 -7.49
N HIS A 132 -8.83 0.94 -6.51
CA HIS A 132 -10.29 0.97 -6.40
C HIS A 132 -10.91 1.78 -7.54
N LEU A 133 -10.39 2.98 -7.82
CA LEU A 133 -10.85 3.82 -8.94
C LEU A 133 -10.62 3.13 -10.29
N LEU A 134 -9.44 2.54 -10.48
CA LEU A 134 -9.14 1.83 -11.71
C LEU A 134 -10.04 0.61 -11.93
N ARG A 135 -10.41 -0.10 -10.87
CA ARG A 135 -11.35 -1.21 -10.96
C ARG A 135 -12.72 -0.81 -11.49
N LEU A 136 -13.16 0.43 -11.25
CA LEU A 136 -14.42 0.96 -11.79
C LEU A 136 -14.32 1.24 -13.30
N VAL A 137 -13.13 1.53 -13.81
CA VAL A 137 -12.90 1.91 -15.21
C VAL A 137 -12.51 0.72 -16.07
N ILE A 138 -11.51 -0.07 -15.62
CA ILE A 138 -10.91 -1.16 -16.41
C ILE A 138 -11.37 -2.56 -15.97
N GLY A 139 -12.23 -2.64 -14.94
CA GLY A 139 -12.73 -3.90 -14.40
C GLY A 139 -11.81 -4.55 -13.38
N SER A 140 -12.15 -5.79 -12.97
CA SER A 140 -11.53 -6.48 -11.83
C SER A 140 -10.41 -7.45 -12.21
N SER A 141 -10.08 -7.61 -13.50
CA SER A 141 -9.00 -8.51 -13.93
C SER A 141 -7.63 -8.03 -13.45
N HIS A 142 -6.97 -8.82 -12.60
CA HIS A 142 -5.68 -8.45 -11.99
C HIS A 142 -4.56 -8.34 -13.03
N ARG A 143 -4.70 -8.96 -14.19
CA ARG A 143 -3.72 -8.85 -15.28
C ARG A 143 -3.53 -7.41 -15.75
N PHE A 144 -4.61 -6.64 -15.84
CA PHE A 144 -4.57 -5.22 -16.22
C PHE A 144 -4.56 -4.30 -15.00
N LEU A 145 -5.30 -4.68 -13.96
CA LEU A 145 -5.44 -3.86 -12.75
C LEU A 145 -4.10 -3.63 -12.05
N LEU A 146 -3.24 -4.64 -11.91
CA LEU A 146 -1.97 -4.49 -11.20
C LEU A 146 -1.01 -3.52 -11.91
N PRO A 147 -0.68 -3.67 -13.21
CA PRO A 147 0.21 -2.73 -13.88
C PRO A 147 -0.41 -1.33 -14.00
N CYS A 148 -1.71 -1.22 -14.28
CA CYS A 148 -2.38 0.07 -14.32
C CYS A 148 -2.40 0.76 -12.95
N SER A 149 -2.53 0.00 -11.84
CA SER A 149 -2.45 0.55 -10.50
C SER A 149 -1.05 1.06 -10.16
N ALA A 150 -0.02 0.39 -10.62
CA ALA A 150 1.36 0.84 -10.43
C ALA A 150 1.61 2.16 -11.18
N LEU A 151 1.22 2.24 -12.45
CA LEU A 151 1.35 3.46 -13.25
C LEU A 151 0.46 4.60 -12.74
N GLY A 152 -0.81 4.30 -12.42
CA GLY A 152 -1.74 5.28 -11.88
C GLY A 152 -1.32 5.80 -10.52
N GLY A 153 -0.77 4.94 -9.65
CA GLY A 153 -0.19 5.33 -8.38
C GLY A 153 1.03 6.25 -8.55
N ALA A 154 1.92 5.90 -9.46
CA ALA A 154 3.08 6.74 -9.79
C ALA A 154 2.65 8.11 -10.33
N ALA A 155 1.70 8.16 -11.26
CA ALA A 155 1.16 9.40 -11.81
C ALA A 155 0.50 10.26 -10.72
N LEU A 156 -0.32 9.66 -9.85
CA LEU A 156 -0.95 10.37 -8.73
C LEU A 156 0.08 10.96 -7.78
N LEU A 157 1.14 10.21 -7.44
CA LEU A 157 2.20 10.70 -6.55
C LEU A 157 2.99 11.84 -7.18
N LEU A 158 3.29 11.80 -8.48
CA LEU A 158 3.95 12.89 -9.18
C LEU A 158 3.09 14.16 -9.22
N LEU A 159 1.78 14.02 -9.45
CA LEU A 159 0.85 15.15 -9.39
C LEU A 159 0.74 15.73 -7.97
N ALA A 160 0.65 14.86 -6.95
CA ALA A 160 0.61 15.28 -5.56
C ALA A 160 1.90 15.99 -5.13
N ASP A 161 3.07 15.50 -5.58
CA ASP A 161 4.36 16.12 -5.33
C ASP A 161 4.45 17.50 -5.99
N SER A 162 4.06 17.60 -7.26
CA SER A 162 4.05 18.88 -7.99
C SER A 162 3.14 19.90 -7.30
N PHE A 163 1.96 19.46 -6.85
CA PHE A 163 1.03 20.29 -6.10
C PHE A 163 1.62 20.72 -4.74
N ALA A 164 2.17 19.78 -3.99
CA ALA A 164 2.74 20.02 -2.67
C ALA A 164 3.87 21.08 -2.68
N ARG A 165 4.70 21.08 -3.73
CA ARG A 165 5.80 22.04 -3.93
C ARG A 165 5.34 23.42 -4.36
N THR A 166 4.18 23.54 -5.00
CA THR A 166 3.72 24.83 -5.56
C THR A 166 2.83 25.61 -4.62
N VAL A 167 2.03 24.95 -3.80
CA VAL A 167 0.96 25.59 -2.99
C VAL A 167 1.51 26.39 -1.81
N VAL A 168 2.61 25.97 -1.21
CA VAL A 168 3.16 26.60 0.03
C VAL A 168 4.63 27.07 -0.17
N ALA A 169 5.04 27.36 -1.41
CA ALA A 169 6.39 27.82 -1.65
C ALA A 169 6.71 29.07 -0.78
N PRO A 170 7.92 29.16 -0.16
CA PRO A 170 9.09 28.33 -0.36
C PRO A 170 9.13 27.04 0.52
N SER A 171 8.15 26.80 1.36
CA SER A 171 8.06 25.56 2.17
C SER A 171 7.50 24.42 1.33
N GLU A 172 7.88 23.17 1.66
CA GLU A 172 7.36 21.98 1.02
C GLU A 172 6.30 21.32 1.94
N LEU A 173 5.10 21.10 1.40
CA LEU A 173 4.10 20.27 2.09
C LEU A 173 4.49 18.80 1.99
N PRO A 174 4.44 18.02 3.10
CA PRO A 174 4.61 16.59 3.01
C PRO A 174 3.52 15.95 2.13
N ILE A 175 3.94 15.11 1.18
CA ILE A 175 3.01 14.46 0.22
C ILE A 175 1.99 13.57 0.93
N GLY A 176 2.40 12.93 2.03
CA GLY A 176 1.51 12.09 2.83
C GLY A 176 0.30 12.87 3.37
N VAL A 177 0.47 14.15 3.72
CA VAL A 177 -0.64 15.02 4.14
C VAL A 177 -1.58 15.28 2.96
N VAL A 178 -1.05 15.60 1.79
CA VAL A 178 -1.85 15.85 0.58
C VAL A 178 -2.64 14.61 0.17
N THR A 179 -1.97 13.44 0.14
CA THR A 179 -2.62 12.18 -0.22
C THR A 179 -3.65 11.75 0.81
N ALA A 180 -3.45 12.03 2.10
CA ALA A 180 -4.42 11.74 3.15
C ALA A 180 -5.65 12.65 3.07
N LEU A 181 -5.45 13.96 2.85
CA LEU A 181 -6.56 14.93 2.72
C LEU A 181 -7.48 14.63 1.53
N ILE A 182 -6.91 14.13 0.43
CA ILE A 182 -7.69 13.74 -0.76
C ILE A 182 -8.19 12.30 -0.63
N GLY A 183 -7.34 11.39 -0.20
CA GLY A 183 -7.61 9.96 -0.18
C GLY A 183 -8.63 9.54 0.88
N ALA A 184 -8.59 10.13 2.08
CA ALA A 184 -9.50 9.75 3.16
C ALA A 184 -10.96 10.09 2.85
N PRO A 185 -11.34 11.28 2.34
CA PRO A 185 -12.70 11.57 1.93
C PRO A 185 -13.19 10.67 0.78
N ILE A 186 -12.34 10.43 -0.25
CA ILE A 186 -12.66 9.54 -1.35
C ILE A 186 -12.94 8.13 -0.83
N PHE A 187 -12.07 7.61 0.05
CA PHE A 187 -12.23 6.28 0.62
C PHE A 187 -13.50 6.17 1.47
N LEU A 188 -13.81 7.18 2.28
CA LEU A 188 -15.04 7.23 3.07
C LEU A 188 -16.28 7.23 2.17
N PHE A 189 -16.28 8.04 1.12
CA PHE A 189 -17.37 8.07 0.14
C PHE A 189 -17.58 6.71 -0.53
N LEU A 190 -16.51 6.02 -0.90
CA LEU A 190 -16.57 4.71 -1.53
C LEU A 190 -17.12 3.62 -0.59
N ILE A 191 -16.82 3.70 0.71
CA ILE A 191 -17.39 2.79 1.71
C ILE A 191 -18.88 3.05 1.88
N LEU A 192 -19.27 4.30 2.09
CA LEU A 192 -20.67 4.68 2.30
C LEU A 192 -21.53 4.34 1.09
N GLY A 193 -21.05 4.56 -0.13
CA GLY A 193 -21.74 4.19 -1.35
C GLY A 193 -22.02 2.68 -1.47
N LYS A 194 -21.10 1.84 -1.01
CA LYS A 194 -21.30 0.37 -0.95
C LYS A 194 -22.34 -0.05 0.09
N VAL A 195 -22.36 0.60 1.23
CA VAL A 195 -23.31 0.31 2.33
C VAL A 195 -24.72 0.68 1.88
N SER A 196 -24.92 1.86 1.25
CA SER A 196 -26.23 2.27 0.71
C SER A 196 -26.76 1.34 -0.38
N GLY A 197 -25.90 0.87 -1.29
CA GLY A 197 -26.28 -0.08 -2.34
C GLY A 197 -26.63 -1.48 -1.84
N ALA A 198 -26.06 -1.91 -0.72
CA ALA A 198 -26.35 -3.20 -0.09
C ALA A 198 -27.70 -3.18 0.67
N THR A 199 -28.07 -2.07 1.30
CA THR A 199 -29.34 -1.91 2.00
C THR A 199 -30.53 -1.89 1.06
N LEU A 200 -30.40 -1.29 -0.13
CA LEU A 200 -31.47 -1.25 -1.15
C LEU A 200 -31.71 -2.59 -1.86
N ARG A 201 -30.79 -3.54 -1.75
CA ARG A 201 -30.92 -4.88 -2.36
C ARG A 201 -31.50 -5.93 -1.42
N ASN A 202 -31.64 -5.60 -0.13
CA ASN A 202 -32.22 -6.45 0.91
C ASN A 202 -33.60 -5.98 1.41
N SER A 203 -34.16 -4.92 0.82
CA SER A 203 -35.54 -4.44 0.97
C SER A 203 -36.35 -4.80 -0.29
#